data_bbbf920eb21ffb632db512b9220c1450
#
_entry.id   bbbf920eb21ffb632db512b9220c1450
#
_cell.length_a   1.000
_cell.length_b   1.000
_cell.length_c   1.000
_cell.angle_alpha   90.00
_cell.angle_beta   90.00
_cell.angle_gamma   90.00
#
_symmetry.space_group_name_H-M   'P 1'
#
loop_
_entity.id
_entity.type
_entity.pdbx_description
1 polymer ?
#
loop_
_entity_poly.entity_id
_entity_poly.type
_entity_poly.pdbx_seq_one_letter_code
_entity_poly.pdbx_strand_id
1 'polypeptide(L)'
;MLTLKFRHTAKRRLAGKQLTAIIGVVASGNLEVLLERVLPGAECEVDIATPITGYDETWRAVVDEFVERFSPGGLRISINDGGARPDTVFLRLMQACALMEKV
;
A
#
# COMPACT_ATOMS: atom_id res chain seq x y z
N MET A 1 -5.69 -9.73 15.80
CA MET A 1 -5.11 -9.08 14.60
C MET A 1 -5.90 -9.53 13.37
N LEU A 2 -6.43 -8.60 12.63
CA LEU A 2 -7.14 -8.88 11.38
C LEU A 2 -6.17 -8.74 10.21
N THR A 3 -6.24 -9.68 9.27
CA THR A 3 -5.46 -9.61 8.03
C THR A 3 -6.41 -9.47 6.85
N LEU A 4 -6.21 -8.46 6.03
CA LEU A 4 -6.96 -8.22 4.81
C LEU A 4 -6.03 -8.36 3.61
N LYS A 5 -6.56 -8.94 2.52
CA LYS A 5 -5.80 -9.11 1.29
C LYS A 5 -6.62 -8.60 0.11
N PHE A 6 -5.97 -7.77 -0.71
CA PHE A 6 -6.58 -7.24 -1.92
C PHE A 6 -5.66 -7.52 -3.10
N ARG A 7 -6.26 -7.85 -4.24
CA ARG A 7 -5.54 -8.02 -5.50
C ARG A 7 -6.13 -7.10 -6.54
N HIS A 8 -5.26 -6.49 -7.31
CA HIS A 8 -5.62 -5.59 -8.39
C HIS A 8 -4.74 -5.82 -9.60
N THR A 9 -5.24 -5.43 -10.75
CA THR A 9 -4.43 -5.24 -11.95
C THR A 9 -4.44 -3.75 -12.23
N ALA A 10 -3.29 -3.12 -12.11
CA ALA A 10 -3.13 -1.69 -12.38
C ALA A 10 -3.10 -1.44 -13.89
N LYS A 11 -3.13 -0.18 -14.30
CA LYS A 11 -3.06 0.18 -15.71
C LYS A 11 -1.67 -0.04 -16.28
N ARG A 12 -0.64 0.14 -15.46
CA ARG A 12 0.78 -0.02 -15.84
C ARG A 12 1.62 -0.34 -14.62
N ARG A 13 2.86 -0.74 -14.89
CA ARG A 13 3.85 -0.91 -13.82
C ARG A 13 4.25 0.45 -13.28
N LEU A 14 4.52 0.51 -11.99
CA LEU A 14 5.07 1.73 -11.38
C LEU A 14 6.48 1.98 -11.91
N ALA A 15 6.75 3.21 -12.34
CA ALA A 15 8.06 3.62 -12.83
C ALA A 15 9.11 3.58 -11.72
N GLY A 16 10.38 3.72 -12.11
CA GLY A 16 11.51 3.74 -11.19
C GLY A 16 12.28 2.45 -11.14
N LYS A 17 13.40 2.47 -10.43
CA LYS A 17 14.33 1.33 -10.33
C LYS A 17 14.50 0.80 -8.91
N GLN A 18 13.90 1.43 -7.92
CA GLN A 18 14.01 0.96 -6.54
C GLN A 18 13.27 -0.36 -6.38
N LEU A 19 13.88 -1.31 -5.70
CA LEU A 19 13.30 -2.64 -5.50
C LEU A 19 12.40 -2.68 -4.26
N THR A 20 12.69 -1.84 -3.27
CA THR A 20 11.92 -1.76 -2.03
C THR A 20 11.83 -0.33 -1.54
N ALA A 21 10.77 -0.04 -0.80
CA ALA A 21 10.64 1.20 -0.03
C ALA A 21 9.85 0.91 1.24
N ILE A 22 10.22 1.55 2.32
CA ILE A 22 9.53 1.44 3.59
C ILE A 22 9.29 2.83 4.15
N ILE A 23 8.06 3.09 4.62
CA ILE A 23 7.65 4.38 5.16
C ILE A 23 6.80 4.16 6.41
N GLY A 24 6.99 5.02 7.40
CA GLY A 24 6.18 5.04 8.60
C GLY A 24 6.66 4.08 9.66
N VAL A 25 5.90 4.00 10.74
CA VAL A 25 6.18 3.11 11.88
C VAL A 25 4.85 2.53 12.40
N VAL A 26 4.93 1.34 12.98
CA VAL A 26 3.77 0.74 13.65
C VAL A 26 3.65 1.37 15.03
N ALA A 27 2.87 2.45 15.11
CA ALA A 27 2.64 3.20 16.34
C ALA A 27 1.20 3.67 16.36
N SER A 28 0.72 4.08 17.52
CA SER A 28 -0.65 4.56 17.70
C SER A 28 -0.98 5.69 16.70
N GLY A 29 -2.03 5.48 15.91
CA GLY A 29 -2.48 6.45 14.90
C GLY A 29 -1.60 6.52 13.66
N ASN A 30 -0.64 5.62 13.50
CA ASN A 30 0.25 5.57 12.34
C ASN A 30 0.25 4.16 11.73
N LEU A 31 1.05 3.96 10.70
CA LEU A 31 1.22 2.66 10.05
C LEU A 31 2.60 2.59 9.39
N GLU A 32 3.03 1.36 9.13
CA GLU A 32 4.23 1.08 8.35
C GLU A 32 3.81 0.51 7.01
N VAL A 33 4.40 1.00 5.93
CA VAL A 33 4.14 0.54 4.57
C VAL A 33 5.44 0.04 3.95
N LEU A 34 5.43 -1.21 3.50
CA LEU A 34 6.54 -1.81 2.75
C LEU A 34 6.08 -2.06 1.32
N LEU A 35 6.80 -1.51 0.35
CA LEU A 35 6.59 -1.77 -1.06
C LEU A 35 7.74 -2.61 -1.60
N GLU A 36 7.41 -3.66 -2.35
CA GLU A 36 8.38 -4.55 -2.99
C GLU A 36 8.03 -4.75 -4.46
N ARG A 37 9.01 -4.57 -5.34
CA ARG A 37 8.82 -4.70 -6.79
C ARG A 37 9.09 -6.15 -7.20
N VAL A 38 8.12 -7.03 -6.93
CA VAL A 38 8.29 -8.48 -7.05
C VAL A 38 7.21 -9.18 -7.89
N LEU A 39 6.19 -8.46 -8.36
CA LEU A 39 5.11 -9.07 -9.12
C LEU A 39 5.27 -8.84 -10.62
N PRO A 40 4.80 -9.79 -11.45
CA PRO A 40 4.89 -9.66 -12.90
C PRO A 40 3.83 -8.70 -13.45
N GLY A 41 4.12 -8.13 -14.61
CA GLY A 41 3.16 -7.29 -15.32
C GLY A 41 2.68 -6.11 -14.49
N ALA A 42 1.40 -5.84 -14.54
CA ALA A 42 0.75 -4.77 -13.79
C ALA A 42 0.01 -5.27 -12.55
N GLU A 43 0.31 -6.47 -12.09
CA GLU A 43 -0.31 -7.03 -10.89
C GLU A 43 0.09 -6.24 -9.65
N CYS A 44 -0.86 -6.08 -8.73
CA CYS A 44 -0.65 -5.43 -7.44
C CYS A 44 -1.32 -6.24 -6.35
N GLU A 45 -0.60 -6.51 -5.27
CA GLU A 45 -1.16 -7.17 -4.08
C GLU A 45 -0.99 -6.25 -2.88
N VAL A 46 -2.03 -6.17 -2.06
CA VAL A 46 -2.01 -5.40 -0.81
C VAL A 46 -2.40 -6.30 0.34
N ASP A 47 -1.48 -6.49 1.28
CA ASP A 47 -1.70 -7.26 2.50
C ASP A 47 -1.69 -6.29 3.68
N ILE A 48 -2.76 -6.33 4.47
CA ILE A 48 -2.93 -5.41 5.59
C ILE A 48 -3.10 -6.19 6.88
N ALA A 49 -2.26 -5.91 7.86
CA ALA A 49 -2.41 -6.38 9.23
C ALA A 49 -2.84 -5.19 10.10
N THR A 50 -4.01 -5.28 10.72
CA THR A 50 -4.58 -4.20 11.54
C THR A 50 -5.18 -4.74 12.83
N PRO A 51 -5.02 -4.02 13.97
CA PRO A 51 -5.67 -4.40 15.22
C PRO A 51 -7.15 -4.01 15.26
N ILE A 52 -7.62 -3.24 14.29
CA ILE A 52 -8.97 -2.66 14.27
C ILE A 52 -9.88 -3.49 13.35
N THR A 53 -11.02 -3.94 13.87
CA THR A 53 -12.03 -4.65 13.08
C THR A 53 -13.12 -3.69 12.60
N GLY A 54 -13.86 -4.09 11.56
CA GLY A 54 -15.03 -3.33 11.09
C GLY A 54 -14.73 -2.27 10.05
N TYR A 55 -13.49 -2.16 9.56
CA TYR A 55 -13.10 -1.16 8.57
C TYR A 55 -12.73 -1.76 7.21
N ASP A 56 -13.20 -2.95 6.91
CA ASP A 56 -12.89 -3.65 5.66
C ASP A 56 -13.25 -2.83 4.43
N GLU A 57 -14.45 -2.23 4.43
CA GLU A 57 -14.90 -1.41 3.30
C GLU A 57 -14.10 -0.12 3.17
N THR A 58 -13.70 0.47 4.31
CA THR A 58 -12.85 1.66 4.31
C THR A 58 -11.47 1.34 3.71
N TRP A 59 -10.88 0.22 4.12
CA TRP A 59 -9.62 -0.25 3.55
C TRP A 59 -9.74 -0.49 2.05
N ARG A 60 -10.83 -1.15 1.63
CA ARG A 60 -11.07 -1.41 0.20
C ARG A 60 -11.15 -0.10 -0.59
N ALA A 61 -11.88 0.89 -0.07
CA ALA A 61 -12.03 2.18 -0.75
C ALA A 61 -10.70 2.91 -0.90
N VAL A 62 -9.87 2.91 0.16
CA VAL A 62 -8.55 3.55 0.14
C VAL A 62 -7.64 2.86 -0.86
N VAL A 63 -7.60 1.52 -0.84
CA VAL A 63 -6.76 0.73 -1.75
C VAL A 63 -7.20 0.94 -3.20
N ASP A 64 -8.51 0.87 -3.47
CA ASP A 64 -9.04 1.07 -4.83
C ASP A 64 -8.66 2.44 -5.38
N GLU A 65 -8.82 3.49 -4.58
CA GLU A 65 -8.45 4.84 -5.00
C GLU A 65 -6.95 4.98 -5.25
N PHE A 66 -6.14 4.40 -4.36
CA PHE A 66 -4.69 4.41 -4.52
C PHE A 66 -4.26 3.73 -5.82
N VAL A 67 -4.79 2.52 -6.09
CA VAL A 67 -4.46 1.78 -7.31
C VAL A 67 -4.88 2.56 -8.56
N GLU A 68 -6.05 3.17 -8.54
CA GLU A 68 -6.56 3.96 -9.66
C GLU A 68 -5.69 5.18 -9.94
N ARG A 69 -5.26 5.87 -8.89
CA ARG A 69 -4.52 7.13 -9.05
C ARG A 69 -3.04 6.94 -9.33
N PHE A 70 -2.40 5.93 -8.74
CA PHE A 70 -0.94 5.78 -8.80
C PHE A 70 -0.48 4.63 -9.68
N SER A 71 -1.38 3.72 -10.06
CA SER A 71 -1.05 2.56 -10.88
C SER A 71 0.20 1.82 -10.37
N PRO A 72 0.14 1.22 -9.16
CA PRO A 72 1.32 0.58 -8.54
C PRO A 72 1.56 -0.83 -9.06
N GLY A 73 1.50 -1.02 -10.36
CA GLY A 73 1.69 -2.33 -10.98
C GLY A 73 3.09 -2.88 -10.76
N GLY A 74 3.18 -4.18 -10.50
CA GLY A 74 4.41 -4.88 -10.19
C GLY A 74 4.75 -4.89 -8.70
N LEU A 75 3.93 -4.27 -7.85
CA LEU A 75 4.24 -4.12 -6.43
C LEU A 75 3.42 -5.03 -5.54
N ARG A 76 4.10 -5.61 -4.54
CA ARG A 76 3.47 -6.13 -3.34
C ARG A 76 3.57 -5.04 -2.27
N ILE A 77 2.44 -4.72 -1.67
CA ILE A 77 2.32 -3.70 -0.64
C ILE A 77 1.90 -4.38 0.66
N SER A 78 2.75 -4.26 1.68
CA SER A 78 2.50 -4.83 3.00
C SER A 78 2.32 -3.69 3.99
N ILE A 79 1.17 -3.66 4.66
CA ILE A 79 0.81 -2.61 5.61
C ILE A 79 0.67 -3.21 7.00
N ASN A 80 1.41 -2.66 7.96
CA ASN A 80 1.22 -2.91 9.37
C ASN A 80 0.58 -1.68 9.99
N ASP A 81 -0.70 -1.78 10.31
CA ASP A 81 -1.49 -0.66 10.78
C ASP A 81 -1.47 -0.55 12.30
N GLY A 82 -1.30 0.66 12.82
CA GLY A 82 -1.41 1.01 14.23
C GLY A 82 -2.65 1.81 14.56
N GLY A 83 -3.69 1.73 13.72
CA GLY A 83 -4.92 2.49 13.91
C GLY A 83 -4.90 3.82 13.17
N ALA A 84 -4.26 3.88 12.01
CA ALA A 84 -4.16 5.10 11.22
C ALA A 84 -5.52 5.47 10.60
N ARG A 85 -5.73 6.77 10.43
CA ARG A 85 -6.89 7.30 9.70
C ARG A 85 -6.69 7.09 8.20
N PRO A 86 -7.79 7.02 7.42
CA PRO A 86 -7.69 6.82 5.96
C PRO A 86 -6.79 7.83 5.26
N ASP A 87 -6.83 9.09 5.66
CA ASP A 87 -5.99 10.13 5.07
C ASP A 87 -4.50 9.88 5.36
N THR A 88 -4.17 9.40 6.54
CA THR A 88 -2.79 9.02 6.89
C THR A 88 -2.33 7.81 6.08
N VAL A 89 -3.19 6.80 5.92
CA VAL A 89 -2.90 5.64 5.09
C VAL A 89 -2.55 6.06 3.67
N PHE A 90 -3.40 6.88 3.06
CA PHE A 90 -3.20 7.35 1.69
C PHE A 90 -1.89 8.14 1.55
N LEU A 91 -1.61 9.02 2.51
CA LEU A 91 -0.38 9.80 2.52
C LEU A 91 0.87 8.91 2.57
N ARG A 92 0.88 7.89 3.43
CA ARG A 92 2.02 6.97 3.53
C ARG A 92 2.22 6.16 2.24
N LEU A 93 1.13 5.68 1.64
CA LEU A 93 1.20 4.98 0.36
C LEU A 93 1.78 5.89 -0.73
N MET A 94 1.35 7.14 -0.79
CA MET A 94 1.85 8.13 -1.75
C MET A 94 3.34 8.38 -1.56
N GLN A 95 3.78 8.55 -0.31
CA GLN A 95 5.19 8.76 0.01
C GLN A 95 6.05 7.55 -0.38
N ALA A 96 5.55 6.34 -0.11
CA ALA A 96 6.27 5.12 -0.47
C ALA A 96 6.40 4.96 -1.99
N CYS A 97 5.34 5.27 -2.74
CA CYS A 97 5.40 5.26 -4.21
C CYS A 97 6.43 6.25 -4.73
N ALA A 98 6.50 7.45 -4.17
CA ALA A 98 7.49 8.44 -4.57
C ALA A 98 8.92 7.94 -4.40
N LEU A 99 9.18 7.18 -3.33
CA LEU A 99 10.49 6.55 -3.12
C LEU A 99 10.77 5.47 -4.17
N MET A 100 9.78 4.66 -4.52
CA MET A 100 9.93 3.59 -5.52
C MET A 100 10.16 4.15 -6.93
N GLU A 101 9.66 5.34 -7.21
CA GLU A 101 9.79 5.96 -8.54
C GLU A 101 11.16 6.56 -8.80
N LYS A 102 12.02 6.63 -7.82
CA LYS A 102 13.39 7.13 -8.01
C LYS A 102 14.18 6.21 -8.94
N VAL A 103 15.03 6.82 -9.74
CA VAL A 103 15.90 6.13 -10.70
C VAL A 103 17.33 5.99 -10.18
#